data_0d88085538e94c4ae75925ea1d31a388
#
_entry.id   0d88085538e94c4ae75925ea1d31a388
#
_cell.length_a   1.000
_cell.length_b   1.000
_cell.length_c   1.000
_cell.angle_alpha   90.00
_cell.angle_beta   90.00
_cell.angle_gamma   90.00
#
_symmetry.space_group_name_H-M   'P 1'
#
loop_
_entity.id
_entity.type
_entity.pdbx_description
1 polymer ?
#
loop_
_entity_poly.entity_id
_entity_poly.type
_entity_poly.pdbx_seq_one_letter_code
_entity_poly.pdbx_strand_id
1 'polypeptide(L)'
;MLRYLIHPVVLVASTALVLALLLAVFPESSMTAAIRGISIWWEVLFPALFPFFVISEVLLGFGIVHFFGTLLDPMMRPVFRVPGIGGFVMTMGFVAGYPVGARLSAQLYDQKLINRTEGERLVALTTSSDPIFLIGAVAVGFFHNAALVPVLVVAHYGGSVLIGLLMRFYDRGAPATPVDVRKKADQSNNRLAAAFMAMHKARLMDARPLGKLLSDAIAAALRLMMVVGGLVVFFSVVMEVLTSAGAISVITSMVDALFRLFGLPASLSPAIVNGLFEVTLGVKAAGSTTGSQLVHQAAAAAWVLSWGGLSVHAQVVSLLSRTGMRYKPFLIARLIHGAIAMLLVYLLWGWLGPGI
;
A
#
# COMPACT_ATOMS: atom_id res chain seq x y z
N MET A 1 -1.10 -25.85 29.21
CA MET A 1 0.15 -25.66 28.47
C MET A 1 -0.10 -25.27 27.01
N LEU A 2 -0.87 -26.01 26.20
CA LEU A 2 -1.10 -25.71 24.78
C LEU A 2 -1.68 -24.30 24.54
N ARG A 3 -2.57 -23.83 25.40
CA ARG A 3 -3.19 -22.46 25.31
C ARG A 3 -2.17 -21.32 25.46
N TYR A 4 -1.07 -21.52 26.18
CA TYR A 4 0.00 -20.52 26.33
C TYR A 4 0.92 -20.51 25.12
N LEU A 5 1.17 -21.66 24.47
CA LEU A 5 2.00 -21.76 23.27
C LEU A 5 1.36 -21.10 22.05
N ILE A 6 0.02 -21.02 21.99
CA ILE A 6 -0.75 -20.39 20.91
C ILE A 6 -1.03 -18.90 21.21
N HIS A 7 -0.57 -18.37 22.34
CA HIS A 7 -0.77 -16.97 22.68
C HIS A 7 0.01 -16.08 21.68
N PRO A 8 -0.61 -15.02 21.10
CA PRO A 8 0.04 -14.18 20.05
C PRO A 8 1.42 -13.65 20.45
N VAL A 9 1.60 -13.27 21.71
CA VAL A 9 2.89 -12.78 22.22
C VAL A 9 3.95 -13.87 22.18
N VAL A 10 3.60 -15.11 22.53
CA VAL A 10 4.54 -16.25 22.51
C VAL A 10 4.90 -16.61 21.08
N LEU A 11 3.92 -16.59 20.16
CA LEU A 11 4.16 -16.84 18.74
C LEU A 11 5.11 -15.77 18.14
N VAL A 12 4.90 -14.50 18.44
CA VAL A 12 5.79 -13.43 17.98
C VAL A 12 7.19 -13.56 18.58
N ALA A 13 7.29 -13.81 19.88
CA ALA A 13 8.58 -14.00 20.55
C ALA A 13 9.34 -15.23 20.03
N SER A 14 8.66 -16.35 19.83
CA SER A 14 9.28 -17.55 19.27
C SER A 14 9.73 -17.36 17.82
N THR A 15 8.93 -16.67 17.00
CA THR A 15 9.33 -16.31 15.62
C THR A 15 10.56 -15.41 15.63
N ALA A 16 10.60 -14.39 16.49
CA ALA A 16 11.77 -13.52 16.61
C ALA A 16 13.01 -14.30 17.07
N LEU A 17 12.87 -15.22 18.04
CA LEU A 17 13.96 -16.08 18.49
C LEU A 17 14.48 -17.00 17.36
N VAL A 18 13.58 -17.64 16.63
CA VAL A 18 13.94 -18.50 15.49
C VAL A 18 14.68 -17.69 14.44
N LEU A 19 14.21 -16.50 14.08
CA LEU A 19 14.89 -15.63 13.14
C LEU A 19 16.30 -15.24 13.66
N ALA A 20 16.43 -14.87 14.93
CA ALA A 20 17.73 -14.54 15.52
C ALA A 20 18.71 -15.74 15.47
N LEU A 21 18.23 -16.96 15.72
CA LEU A 21 19.02 -18.18 15.60
C LEU A 21 19.43 -18.44 14.14
N LEU A 22 18.53 -18.27 13.19
CA LEU A 22 18.84 -18.43 11.77
C LEU A 22 19.89 -17.41 11.29
N LEU A 23 19.80 -16.15 11.77
CA LEU A 23 20.83 -15.14 11.49
C LEU A 23 22.22 -15.54 12.01
N ALA A 24 22.27 -16.18 13.19
CA ALA A 24 23.52 -16.67 13.76
C ALA A 24 24.06 -17.92 13.03
N VAL A 25 23.18 -18.75 12.47
CA VAL A 25 23.56 -19.97 11.70
C VAL A 25 23.99 -19.62 10.27
N PHE A 26 23.38 -18.59 9.64
CA PHE A 26 23.64 -18.18 8.25
C PHE A 26 24.20 -16.75 8.15
N PRO A 27 25.32 -16.40 8.80
CA PRO A 27 25.78 -15.01 8.87
C PRO A 27 26.22 -14.45 7.50
N GLU A 28 26.89 -15.24 6.67
CA GLU A 28 27.37 -14.83 5.34
C GLU A 28 26.20 -14.55 4.38
N SER A 29 25.22 -15.45 4.34
CA SER A 29 23.99 -15.28 3.54
C SER A 29 23.21 -14.06 4.00
N SER A 30 23.12 -13.86 5.33
CA SER A 30 22.45 -12.70 5.93
C SER A 30 23.11 -11.39 5.52
N MET A 31 24.43 -11.30 5.58
CA MET A 31 25.18 -10.12 5.19
C MET A 31 25.03 -9.83 3.68
N THR A 32 25.14 -10.85 2.84
CA THR A 32 24.94 -10.72 1.39
C THR A 32 23.54 -10.21 1.06
N ALA A 33 22.53 -10.75 1.74
CA ALA A 33 21.13 -10.30 1.55
C ALA A 33 20.91 -8.87 2.04
N ALA A 34 21.55 -8.47 3.15
CA ALA A 34 21.49 -7.10 3.65
C ALA A 34 22.07 -6.10 2.64
N ILE A 35 23.27 -6.42 2.09
CA ILE A 35 23.93 -5.59 1.06
C ILE A 35 23.03 -5.49 -0.18
N ARG A 36 22.43 -6.60 -0.64
CA ARG A 36 21.46 -6.62 -1.75
C ARG A 36 20.26 -5.74 -1.48
N GLY A 37 19.72 -5.79 -0.27
CA GLY A 37 18.62 -4.93 0.17
C GLY A 37 18.98 -3.44 0.14
N ILE A 38 20.20 -3.09 0.60
CA ILE A 38 20.74 -1.73 0.54
C ILE A 38 20.89 -1.27 -0.92
N SER A 39 21.43 -2.11 -1.82
CA SER A 39 21.55 -1.77 -3.25
C SER A 39 20.18 -1.49 -3.88
N ILE A 40 19.17 -2.32 -3.62
CA ILE A 40 17.80 -2.08 -4.09
C ILE A 40 17.29 -0.72 -3.60
N TRP A 41 17.47 -0.44 -2.32
CA TRP A 41 17.02 0.81 -1.73
C TRP A 41 17.75 2.01 -2.30
N TRP A 42 19.07 1.96 -2.37
CA TRP A 42 19.92 3.09 -2.77
C TRP A 42 19.92 3.35 -4.27
N GLU A 43 19.98 2.30 -5.10
CA GLU A 43 20.14 2.44 -6.54
C GLU A 43 18.82 2.62 -7.28
N VAL A 44 17.71 2.11 -6.71
CA VAL A 44 16.39 2.13 -7.37
C VAL A 44 15.39 2.99 -6.60
N LEU A 45 15.14 2.64 -5.33
CA LEU A 45 14.04 3.26 -4.58
C LEU A 45 14.35 4.71 -4.19
N PHE A 46 15.55 4.98 -3.71
CA PHE A 46 15.91 6.33 -3.27
C PHE A 46 15.83 7.35 -4.42
N PRO A 47 16.48 7.17 -5.57
CA PRO A 47 16.39 8.13 -6.67
C PRO A 47 14.97 8.23 -7.26
N ALA A 48 14.21 7.13 -7.30
CA ALA A 48 12.85 7.16 -7.83
C ALA A 48 11.84 7.85 -6.90
N LEU A 49 11.95 7.63 -5.59
CA LEU A 49 10.91 8.02 -4.63
C LEU A 49 11.21 9.33 -3.89
N PHE A 50 12.48 9.57 -3.53
CA PHE A 50 12.85 10.69 -2.68
C PHE A 50 12.45 12.07 -3.26
N PRO A 51 12.78 12.41 -4.53
CA PRO A 51 12.39 13.71 -5.09
C PRO A 51 10.89 13.92 -5.08
N PHE A 52 10.16 12.83 -5.35
CA PHE A 52 8.71 12.90 -5.37
C PHE A 52 8.10 13.02 -3.98
N PHE A 53 8.59 12.31 -2.98
CA PHE A 53 8.13 12.48 -1.61
C PHE A 53 8.34 13.92 -1.12
N VAL A 54 9.46 14.56 -1.49
CA VAL A 54 9.67 15.97 -1.20
C VAL A 54 8.60 16.84 -1.86
N ILE A 55 8.34 16.63 -3.16
CA ILE A 55 7.31 17.37 -3.91
C ILE A 55 5.92 17.12 -3.29
N SER A 56 5.58 15.87 -2.97
CA SER A 56 4.32 15.52 -2.32
C SER A 56 4.14 16.24 -0.99
N GLU A 57 5.15 16.23 -0.12
CA GLU A 57 5.11 16.91 1.18
C GLU A 57 4.95 18.43 1.02
N VAL A 58 5.61 19.03 0.02
CA VAL A 58 5.42 20.46 -0.32
C VAL A 58 3.98 20.71 -0.76
N LEU A 59 3.42 19.88 -1.65
CA LEU A 59 2.03 20.00 -2.09
C LEU A 59 1.03 19.83 -0.93
N LEU A 60 1.33 18.95 0.02
CA LEU A 60 0.53 18.81 1.24
C LEU A 60 0.50 20.11 2.04
N GLY A 61 1.64 20.78 2.20
CA GLY A 61 1.73 22.08 2.86
C GLY A 61 1.01 23.21 2.09
N PHE A 62 0.82 23.06 0.79
CA PHE A 62 -0.06 23.95 0.01
C PHE A 62 -1.54 23.66 0.14
N GLY A 63 -1.92 22.60 0.85
CA GLY A 63 -3.31 22.24 1.11
C GLY A 63 -4.02 21.54 -0.05
N ILE A 64 -3.28 20.96 -1.02
CA ILE A 64 -3.83 20.27 -2.18
C ILE A 64 -4.80 19.13 -1.77
N VAL A 65 -4.56 18.54 -0.60
CA VAL A 65 -5.42 17.49 -0.05
C VAL A 65 -6.80 18.02 0.33
N HIS A 66 -6.87 19.24 0.86
CA HIS A 66 -8.15 19.89 1.16
C HIS A 66 -8.93 20.20 -0.11
N PHE A 67 -8.23 20.52 -1.20
CA PHE A 67 -8.84 20.67 -2.52
C PHE A 67 -9.54 19.38 -2.96
N PHE A 68 -8.80 18.27 -3.07
CA PHE A 68 -9.37 17.00 -3.51
C PHE A 68 -10.36 16.43 -2.49
N GLY A 69 -10.12 16.58 -1.20
CA GLY A 69 -11.06 16.17 -0.16
C GLY A 69 -12.42 16.86 -0.30
N THR A 70 -12.43 18.17 -0.54
CA THR A 70 -13.66 18.93 -0.77
C THR A 70 -14.34 18.54 -2.09
N LEU A 71 -13.57 18.28 -3.13
CA LEU A 71 -14.08 17.88 -4.44
C LEU A 71 -14.75 16.50 -4.39
N LEU A 72 -14.16 15.55 -3.66
CA LEU A 72 -14.63 14.17 -3.54
C LEU A 72 -15.73 13.97 -2.48
N ASP A 73 -15.92 14.95 -1.56
CA ASP A 73 -16.88 14.87 -0.45
C ASP A 73 -18.28 14.38 -0.87
N PRO A 74 -18.89 14.88 -1.97
CA PRO A 74 -20.25 14.46 -2.35
C PRO A 74 -20.37 13.01 -2.78
N MET A 75 -19.25 12.40 -3.28
CA MET A 75 -19.21 11.00 -3.73
C MET A 75 -19.09 10.02 -2.55
N MET A 76 -18.45 10.41 -1.46
CA MET A 76 -18.04 9.47 -0.42
C MET A 76 -19.23 8.75 0.23
N ARG A 77 -20.30 9.47 0.56
CA ARG A 77 -21.48 8.86 1.19
C ARG A 77 -22.27 7.97 0.23
N PRO A 78 -22.70 8.43 -0.95
CA PRO A 78 -23.51 7.61 -1.85
C PRO A 78 -22.73 6.45 -2.47
N VAL A 79 -21.44 6.61 -2.72
CA VAL A 79 -20.61 5.58 -3.39
C VAL A 79 -20.02 4.60 -2.38
N PHE A 80 -19.37 5.08 -1.33
CA PHE A 80 -18.58 4.25 -0.40
C PHE A 80 -19.22 4.09 0.99
N ARG A 81 -20.33 4.79 1.28
CA ARG A 81 -20.99 4.84 2.60
C ARG A 81 -20.02 5.25 3.72
N VAL A 82 -19.24 6.27 3.45
CA VAL A 82 -18.26 6.89 4.35
C VAL A 82 -18.54 8.39 4.40
N PRO A 83 -18.37 9.08 5.54
CA PRO A 83 -18.50 10.54 5.60
C PRO A 83 -17.59 11.24 4.60
N GLY A 84 -18.00 12.44 4.16
CA GLY A 84 -17.27 13.22 3.16
C GLY A 84 -15.80 13.47 3.48
N ILE A 85 -15.46 13.62 4.77
CA ILE A 85 -14.06 13.74 5.22
C ILE A 85 -13.19 12.55 4.79
N GLY A 86 -13.80 11.38 4.49
CA GLY A 86 -13.10 10.23 3.91
C GLY A 86 -12.52 10.51 2.53
N GLY A 87 -13.04 11.50 1.78
CA GLY A 87 -12.45 11.95 0.50
C GLY A 87 -11.02 12.47 0.68
N PHE A 88 -10.75 13.16 1.78
CA PHE A 88 -9.40 13.53 2.18
C PHE A 88 -8.49 12.31 2.40
N VAL A 89 -8.98 11.31 3.14
CA VAL A 89 -8.21 10.08 3.41
C VAL A 89 -7.97 9.30 2.13
N MET A 90 -8.96 9.23 1.25
CA MET A 90 -8.84 8.56 -0.05
C MET A 90 -7.76 9.23 -0.91
N THR A 91 -7.78 10.55 -1.03
CA THR A 91 -6.77 11.30 -1.78
C THR A 91 -5.38 11.05 -1.20
N MET A 92 -5.23 11.17 0.13
CA MET A 92 -3.94 10.95 0.79
C MET A 92 -3.44 9.52 0.67
N GLY A 93 -4.32 8.54 0.85
CA GLY A 93 -3.94 7.14 0.73
C GLY A 93 -3.41 6.79 -0.67
N PHE A 94 -4.02 7.35 -1.70
CA PHE A 94 -3.56 7.12 -3.08
C PHE A 94 -2.31 7.91 -3.45
N VAL A 95 -2.15 9.13 -2.94
CA VAL A 95 -0.98 9.98 -3.26
C VAL A 95 0.25 9.58 -2.46
N ALA A 96 0.09 9.28 -1.18
CA ALA A 96 1.21 9.03 -0.27
C ALA A 96 1.48 7.54 0.01
N GLY A 97 0.64 6.64 -0.52
CA GLY A 97 0.84 5.19 -0.44
C GLY A 97 0.62 4.59 0.95
N TYR A 98 1.06 3.33 1.10
CA TYR A 98 0.99 2.64 2.39
C TYR A 98 1.89 3.30 3.45
N PRO A 99 1.52 3.36 4.69
CA PRO A 99 0.25 3.03 5.35
C PRO A 99 -0.59 4.28 5.66
N VAL A 100 -0.44 5.36 4.89
CA VAL A 100 -0.99 6.70 5.20
C VAL A 100 -2.52 6.67 5.30
N GLY A 101 -3.19 5.95 4.41
CA GLY A 101 -4.64 5.79 4.48
C GLY A 101 -5.12 5.18 5.80
N ALA A 102 -4.44 4.13 6.27
CA ALA A 102 -4.75 3.51 7.55
C ALA A 102 -4.48 4.45 8.74
N ARG A 103 -3.36 5.19 8.71
CA ARG A 103 -3.00 6.17 9.74
C ARG A 103 -4.06 7.27 9.86
N LEU A 104 -4.45 7.86 8.74
CA LEU A 104 -5.46 8.93 8.71
C LEU A 104 -6.83 8.40 9.14
N SER A 105 -7.21 7.19 8.71
CA SER A 105 -8.46 6.55 9.16
C SER A 105 -8.47 6.33 10.67
N ALA A 106 -7.36 5.88 11.26
CA ALA A 106 -7.22 5.75 12.71
C ALA A 106 -7.36 7.10 13.42
N GLN A 107 -6.73 8.16 12.91
CA GLN A 107 -6.84 9.51 13.47
C GLN A 107 -8.29 10.05 13.41
N LEU A 108 -9.00 9.84 12.31
CA LEU A 108 -10.42 10.26 12.21
C LEU A 108 -11.31 9.48 13.16
N TYR A 109 -11.03 8.20 13.38
CA TYR A 109 -11.73 7.36 14.36
C TYR A 109 -11.52 7.87 15.79
N ASP A 110 -10.27 8.14 16.17
CA ASP A 110 -9.91 8.67 17.51
C ASP A 110 -10.56 10.03 17.77
N GLN A 111 -10.68 10.86 16.73
CA GLN A 111 -11.39 12.14 16.77
C GLN A 111 -12.93 12.01 16.71
N LYS A 112 -13.47 10.78 16.66
CA LYS A 112 -14.92 10.48 16.55
C LYS A 112 -15.60 11.12 15.33
N LEU A 113 -14.84 11.38 14.27
CA LEU A 113 -15.34 11.92 13.00
C LEU A 113 -15.87 10.84 12.07
N ILE A 114 -15.49 9.59 12.30
CA ILE A 114 -15.99 8.38 11.64
C ILE A 114 -16.21 7.30 12.69
N ASN A 115 -17.13 6.37 12.43
CA ASN A 115 -17.31 5.19 13.25
C ASN A 115 -16.36 4.04 12.82
N ARG A 116 -16.37 2.94 13.59
CA ARG A 116 -15.51 1.77 13.33
C ARG A 116 -15.67 1.21 11.93
N THR A 117 -16.91 0.98 11.49
CA THR A 117 -17.20 0.38 10.18
C THR A 117 -16.77 1.29 9.03
N GLU A 118 -16.98 2.59 9.17
CA GLU A 118 -16.53 3.59 8.19
C GLU A 118 -15.00 3.65 8.12
N GLY A 119 -14.31 3.56 9.27
CA GLY A 119 -12.86 3.46 9.33
C GLY A 119 -12.32 2.18 8.66
N GLU A 120 -12.92 1.02 8.95
CA GLU A 120 -12.56 -0.26 8.33
C GLU A 120 -12.75 -0.23 6.80
N ARG A 121 -13.82 0.43 6.29
CA ARG A 121 -14.03 0.66 4.85
C ARG A 121 -12.95 1.56 4.25
N LEU A 122 -12.60 2.66 4.93
CA LEU A 122 -11.55 3.56 4.48
C LEU A 122 -10.19 2.87 4.42
N VAL A 123 -9.80 2.17 5.48
CA VAL A 123 -8.53 1.43 5.49
C VAL A 123 -8.45 0.45 4.33
N ALA A 124 -9.52 -0.29 4.06
CA ALA A 124 -9.56 -1.23 2.94
C ALA A 124 -9.45 -0.55 1.57
N LEU A 125 -10.12 0.60 1.37
CA LEU A 125 -10.13 1.37 0.13
C LEU A 125 -8.79 2.07 -0.13
N THR A 126 -8.18 2.65 0.93
CA THR A 126 -7.11 3.65 0.78
C THR A 126 -5.70 3.12 1.02
N THR A 127 -5.57 1.86 1.47
CA THR A 127 -4.25 1.24 1.58
C THR A 127 -3.82 0.74 0.21
N SER A 128 -3.02 1.52 -0.47
CA SER A 128 -2.55 1.25 -1.83
C SER A 128 -1.11 1.75 -1.99
N SER A 129 -0.42 1.33 -3.04
CA SER A 129 0.86 1.90 -3.42
C SER A 129 0.69 3.36 -3.83
N ASP A 130 1.72 4.18 -3.65
CA ASP A 130 1.75 5.51 -4.27
C ASP A 130 2.08 5.42 -5.76
N PRO A 131 1.70 6.44 -6.56
CA PRO A 131 1.93 6.43 -8.00
C PRO A 131 3.40 6.37 -8.39
N ILE A 132 4.29 6.85 -7.53
CA ILE A 132 5.71 6.92 -7.86
C ILE A 132 6.40 5.60 -7.65
N PHE A 133 6.05 4.87 -6.60
CA PHE A 133 6.51 3.50 -6.46
C PHE A 133 6.04 2.66 -7.66
N LEU A 134 4.76 2.77 -8.05
CA LEU A 134 4.22 2.03 -9.18
C LEU A 134 4.87 2.43 -10.51
N ILE A 135 5.03 3.72 -10.78
CA ILE A 135 5.59 4.23 -12.05
C ILE A 135 7.12 4.16 -12.01
N GLY A 136 7.73 4.81 -11.02
CA GLY A 136 9.18 5.01 -10.96
C GLY A 136 9.91 3.73 -10.58
N ALA A 137 9.55 3.09 -9.48
CA ALA A 137 10.26 1.91 -9.03
C ALA A 137 9.82 0.65 -9.81
N VAL A 138 8.52 0.41 -9.96
CA VAL A 138 8.05 -0.83 -10.60
C VAL A 138 8.20 -0.76 -12.11
N ALA A 139 7.43 0.08 -12.80
CA ALA A 139 7.41 0.06 -14.26
C ALA A 139 8.78 0.46 -14.87
N VAL A 140 9.40 1.53 -14.39
CA VAL A 140 10.68 2.02 -14.93
C VAL A 140 11.88 1.32 -14.30
N GLY A 141 11.92 1.21 -12.96
CA GLY A 141 13.10 0.70 -12.25
C GLY A 141 13.28 -0.82 -12.34
N PHE A 142 12.20 -1.60 -12.16
CA PHE A 142 12.32 -3.08 -12.13
C PHE A 142 11.92 -3.74 -13.44
N PHE A 143 10.92 -3.22 -14.14
CA PHE A 143 10.51 -3.77 -15.43
C PHE A 143 11.24 -3.14 -16.62
N HIS A 144 11.90 -1.99 -16.44
CA HIS A 144 12.53 -1.21 -17.51
C HIS A 144 11.56 -0.94 -18.68
N ASN A 145 10.25 -0.83 -18.40
CA ASN A 145 9.21 -0.69 -19.40
C ASN A 145 8.09 0.27 -18.92
N ALA A 146 8.20 1.55 -19.27
CA ALA A 146 7.20 2.55 -18.94
C ALA A 146 5.82 2.32 -19.61
N ALA A 147 5.77 1.53 -20.70
CA ALA A 147 4.50 1.21 -21.36
C ALA A 147 3.58 0.30 -20.52
N LEU A 148 4.08 -0.27 -19.41
CA LEU A 148 3.26 -1.00 -18.43
C LEU A 148 2.43 -0.07 -17.52
N VAL A 149 2.77 1.22 -17.45
CA VAL A 149 2.12 2.16 -16.52
C VAL A 149 0.60 2.18 -16.67
N PRO A 150 -0.01 2.31 -17.88
CA PRO A 150 -1.46 2.39 -18.00
C PRO A 150 -2.17 1.15 -17.43
N VAL A 151 -1.71 -0.04 -17.76
CA VAL A 151 -2.36 -1.28 -17.31
C VAL A 151 -2.18 -1.49 -15.81
N LEU A 152 -1.00 -1.22 -15.24
CA LEU A 152 -0.75 -1.34 -13.80
C LEU A 152 -1.52 -0.31 -12.99
N VAL A 153 -1.58 0.94 -13.44
CA VAL A 153 -2.34 2.02 -12.80
C VAL A 153 -3.83 1.67 -12.74
N VAL A 154 -4.42 1.30 -13.87
CA VAL A 154 -5.84 0.97 -13.92
C VAL A 154 -6.15 -0.30 -13.13
N ALA A 155 -5.30 -1.32 -13.20
CA ALA A 155 -5.49 -2.56 -12.44
C ALA A 155 -5.40 -2.31 -10.93
N HIS A 156 -4.40 -1.58 -10.46
CA HIS A 156 -4.16 -1.35 -9.04
C HIS A 156 -5.17 -0.36 -8.43
N TYR A 157 -5.29 0.86 -8.98
CA TYR A 157 -6.19 1.87 -8.41
C TYR A 157 -7.66 1.61 -8.75
N GLY A 158 -7.97 1.11 -9.95
CA GLY A 158 -9.30 0.64 -10.30
C GLY A 158 -9.74 -0.50 -9.40
N GLY A 159 -8.83 -1.45 -9.13
CA GLY A 159 -9.03 -2.51 -8.14
C GLY A 159 -9.33 -1.97 -6.74
N SER A 160 -8.57 -0.95 -6.27
CA SER A 160 -8.84 -0.28 -4.98
C SER A 160 -10.23 0.36 -4.93
N VAL A 161 -10.66 1.02 -6.00
CA VAL A 161 -12.01 1.60 -6.09
C VAL A 161 -13.07 0.50 -6.05
N LEU A 162 -12.86 -0.62 -6.76
CA LEU A 162 -13.76 -1.78 -6.70
C LEU A 162 -13.83 -2.37 -5.28
N ILE A 163 -12.70 -2.44 -4.56
CA ILE A 163 -12.71 -2.81 -3.14
C ILE A 163 -13.55 -1.84 -2.32
N GLY A 164 -13.44 -0.54 -2.53
CA GLY A 164 -14.28 0.46 -1.87
C GLY A 164 -15.77 0.22 -2.12
N LEU A 165 -16.14 -0.13 -3.37
CA LEU A 165 -17.52 -0.48 -3.74
C LEU A 165 -17.97 -1.78 -3.07
N LEU A 166 -17.12 -2.80 -2.98
CA LEU A 166 -17.43 -4.03 -2.26
C LEU A 166 -17.58 -3.77 -0.76
N MET A 167 -16.70 -2.98 -0.16
CA MET A 167 -16.73 -2.63 1.25
C MET A 167 -17.96 -1.79 1.63
N ARG A 168 -18.64 -1.15 0.68
CA ARG A 168 -19.95 -0.53 0.89
C ARG A 168 -20.97 -1.51 1.47
N PHE A 169 -20.84 -2.79 1.13
CA PHE A 169 -21.77 -3.84 1.58
C PHE A 169 -21.34 -4.48 2.91
N TYR A 170 -20.13 -4.21 3.34
CA TYR A 170 -19.63 -4.66 4.63
C TYR A 170 -20.36 -3.97 5.78
N ASP A 171 -20.86 -4.75 6.73
CA ASP A 171 -21.56 -4.28 7.94
C ASP A 171 -22.64 -3.20 7.65
N ARG A 172 -23.63 -3.58 6.82
CA ARG A 172 -24.68 -2.66 6.34
C ARG A 172 -25.56 -2.10 7.45
N GLY A 173 -25.72 -2.83 8.55
CA GLY A 173 -26.53 -2.45 9.70
C GLY A 173 -25.86 -1.43 10.62
N ALA A 174 -24.57 -1.15 10.43
CA ALA A 174 -23.89 -0.15 11.24
C ALA A 174 -24.46 1.25 11.00
N PRO A 175 -24.73 2.03 12.08
CA PRO A 175 -25.24 3.39 11.93
C PRO A 175 -24.20 4.25 11.19
N ALA A 176 -24.67 5.13 10.31
CA ALA A 176 -23.80 6.11 9.66
C ALA A 176 -23.46 7.25 10.63
N THR A 177 -22.24 7.77 10.58
CA THR A 177 -21.88 8.99 11.32
C THR A 177 -22.80 10.15 10.90
N PRO A 178 -23.44 10.88 11.85
CA PRO A 178 -24.34 11.97 11.54
C PRO A 178 -23.71 13.03 10.64
N VAL A 179 -24.49 13.63 9.77
CA VAL A 179 -24.06 14.76 8.94
C VAL A 179 -24.03 16.02 9.79
N ASP A 180 -22.91 16.70 9.86
CA ASP A 180 -22.88 18.04 10.46
C ASP A 180 -23.65 19.02 9.54
N VAL A 181 -24.88 19.31 9.93
CA VAL A 181 -25.83 20.14 9.15
C VAL A 181 -25.29 21.57 8.96
N ARG A 182 -24.41 22.06 9.86
CA ARG A 182 -23.81 23.40 9.75
C ARG A 182 -22.87 23.54 8.56
N LYS A 183 -22.23 22.45 8.11
CA LYS A 183 -21.38 22.46 6.90
C LYS A 183 -22.18 22.44 5.60
N LYS A 184 -23.47 22.08 5.60
CA LYS A 184 -24.32 22.11 4.41
C LYS A 184 -24.69 23.53 3.95
N ALA A 185 -24.72 24.50 4.88
CA ALA A 185 -25.13 25.88 4.58
C ALA A 185 -24.07 26.69 3.78
N ASP A 186 -22.82 26.21 3.79
CA ASP A 186 -21.67 26.92 3.18
C ASP A 186 -21.28 26.34 1.78
N GLN A 187 -22.12 25.47 1.21
CA GLN A 187 -21.87 24.92 -0.14
C GLN A 187 -22.20 25.97 -1.20
N SER A 188 -21.20 26.74 -1.61
CA SER A 188 -21.28 27.56 -2.80
C SER A 188 -21.74 26.70 -3.99
N ASN A 189 -22.52 27.28 -4.88
CA ASN A 189 -23.00 26.61 -6.11
C ASN A 189 -21.85 26.14 -7.02
N ASN A 190 -20.61 26.57 -6.76
CA ASN A 190 -19.42 26.20 -7.49
C ASN A 190 -18.44 25.40 -6.61
N ARG A 191 -18.47 24.08 -6.76
CA ARG A 191 -17.61 23.13 -6.00
C ARG A 191 -16.13 23.35 -6.21
N LEU A 192 -15.71 23.76 -7.41
CA LEU A 192 -14.32 24.07 -7.68
C LEU A 192 -13.86 25.29 -6.87
N ALA A 193 -14.68 26.35 -6.81
CA ALA A 193 -14.38 27.51 -5.97
C ALA A 193 -14.29 27.13 -4.48
N ALA A 194 -15.20 26.28 -3.99
CA ALA A 194 -15.16 25.78 -2.62
C ALA A 194 -13.88 24.95 -2.33
N ALA A 195 -13.46 24.12 -3.28
CA ALA A 195 -12.22 23.35 -3.18
C ALA A 195 -10.97 24.23 -3.15
N PHE A 196 -10.90 25.25 -4.01
CA PHE A 196 -9.81 26.24 -3.98
C PHE A 196 -9.79 27.06 -2.69
N MET A 197 -10.96 27.47 -2.17
CA MET A 197 -11.06 28.16 -0.88
C MET A 197 -10.59 27.26 0.27
N ALA A 198 -10.95 25.98 0.27
CA ALA A 198 -10.49 25.03 1.27
C ALA A 198 -8.96 24.86 1.23
N MET A 199 -8.38 24.74 0.05
CA MET A 199 -6.94 24.70 -0.16
C MET A 199 -6.25 25.97 0.35
N HIS A 200 -6.75 27.15 -0.04
CA HIS A 200 -6.19 28.45 0.37
C HIS A 200 -6.28 28.62 1.90
N LYS A 201 -7.44 28.30 2.50
CA LYS A 201 -7.61 28.33 3.95
C LYS A 201 -6.64 27.42 4.67
N ALA A 202 -6.44 26.19 4.18
CA ALA A 202 -5.48 25.25 4.73
C ALA A 202 -4.04 25.82 4.67
N ARG A 203 -3.67 26.43 3.55
CA ARG A 203 -2.37 27.08 3.40
C ARG A 203 -2.16 28.25 4.35
N LEU A 204 -3.20 29.07 4.54
CA LEU A 204 -3.15 30.18 5.52
C LEU A 204 -3.01 29.69 6.96
N MET A 205 -3.68 28.57 7.31
CA MET A 205 -3.57 27.95 8.64
C MET A 205 -2.21 27.29 8.89
N ASP A 206 -1.59 26.73 7.87
CA ASP A 206 -0.22 26.18 7.93
C ASP A 206 0.81 27.30 8.24
N ALA A 207 0.66 28.46 7.63
CA ALA A 207 1.44 29.69 7.84
C ALA A 207 2.98 29.52 7.79
N ARG A 208 3.53 28.34 7.51
CA ARG A 208 4.98 28.11 7.42
C ARG A 208 5.58 28.88 6.24
N PRO A 209 6.72 29.59 6.40
CA PRO A 209 7.45 30.15 5.27
C PRO A 209 7.95 29.04 4.34
N LEU A 210 8.09 29.34 3.04
CA LEU A 210 8.46 28.36 1.99
C LEU A 210 9.76 27.61 2.34
N GLY A 211 10.79 28.30 2.86
CA GLY A 211 12.04 27.65 3.25
C GLY A 211 11.86 26.61 4.35
N LYS A 212 11.01 26.90 5.36
CA LYS A 212 10.69 25.94 6.41
C LYS A 212 9.86 24.78 5.87
N LEU A 213 8.88 25.05 5.00
CA LEU A 213 8.07 24.02 4.35
C LEU A 213 8.94 23.03 3.56
N LEU A 214 9.90 23.53 2.77
CA LEU A 214 10.83 22.71 2.01
C LEU A 214 11.76 21.90 2.93
N SER A 215 12.30 22.52 3.99
CA SER A 215 13.14 21.82 4.97
C SER A 215 12.37 20.69 5.67
N ASP A 216 11.14 20.97 6.12
CA ASP A 216 10.28 19.98 6.76
C ASP A 216 9.90 18.86 5.80
N ALA A 217 9.65 19.20 4.52
CA ALA A 217 9.34 18.23 3.46
C ALA A 217 10.52 17.27 3.19
N ILE A 218 11.74 17.81 3.09
CA ILE A 218 12.95 16.99 2.94
C ILE A 218 13.15 16.08 4.16
N ALA A 219 12.99 16.60 5.37
CA ALA A 219 13.13 15.81 6.58
C ALA A 219 12.06 14.71 6.70
N ALA A 220 10.82 14.99 6.28
CA ALA A 220 9.74 13.99 6.25
C ALA A 220 10.01 12.91 5.20
N ALA A 221 10.42 13.30 3.99
CA ALA A 221 10.79 12.39 2.91
C ALA A 221 11.95 11.49 3.30
N LEU A 222 13.01 12.02 3.91
CA LEU A 222 14.14 11.21 4.41
C LEU A 222 13.70 10.20 5.47
N ARG A 223 12.87 10.59 6.43
CA ARG A 223 12.33 9.65 7.44
C ARG A 223 11.55 8.51 6.78
N LEU A 224 10.72 8.82 5.79
CA LEU A 224 9.95 7.81 5.07
C LEU A 224 10.90 6.88 4.29
N MET A 225 11.90 7.43 3.59
CA MET A 225 12.90 6.65 2.86
C MET A 225 13.68 5.71 3.78
N MET A 226 14.03 6.14 5.00
CA MET A 226 14.69 5.28 5.99
C MET A 226 13.81 4.12 6.44
N VAL A 227 12.50 4.36 6.63
CA VAL A 227 11.54 3.29 6.98
C VAL A 227 11.43 2.29 5.82
N VAL A 228 11.25 2.78 4.60
CA VAL A 228 11.16 1.92 3.39
C VAL A 228 12.44 1.09 3.23
N GLY A 229 13.61 1.74 3.29
CA GLY A 229 14.90 1.05 3.18
C GLY A 229 15.12 0.01 4.29
N GLY A 230 14.80 0.37 5.54
CA GLY A 230 14.90 -0.55 6.67
C GLY A 230 14.02 -1.80 6.49
N LEU A 231 12.80 -1.64 5.99
CA LEU A 231 11.92 -2.77 5.70
C LEU A 231 12.46 -3.64 4.56
N VAL A 232 12.93 -3.05 3.48
CA VAL A 232 13.51 -3.80 2.34
C VAL A 232 14.72 -4.60 2.80
N VAL A 233 15.66 -3.99 3.54
CA VAL A 233 16.82 -4.69 4.07
C VAL A 233 16.41 -5.81 5.04
N PHE A 234 15.53 -5.52 5.99
CA PHE A 234 15.05 -6.51 6.97
C PHE A 234 14.41 -7.72 6.27
N PHE A 235 13.46 -7.49 5.36
CA PHE A 235 12.79 -8.58 4.67
C PHE A 235 13.70 -9.30 3.66
N SER A 236 14.69 -8.61 3.06
CA SER A 236 15.72 -9.29 2.25
C SER A 236 16.48 -10.33 3.07
N VAL A 237 16.87 -9.95 4.30
CA VAL A 237 17.57 -10.86 5.22
C VAL A 237 16.66 -11.99 5.71
N VAL A 238 15.42 -11.67 6.12
CA VAL A 238 14.44 -12.67 6.56
C VAL A 238 14.18 -13.70 5.46
N MET A 239 13.96 -13.24 4.23
CA MET A 239 13.75 -14.14 3.09
C MET A 239 14.96 -15.03 2.82
N GLU A 240 16.17 -14.49 2.90
CA GLU A 240 17.39 -15.25 2.65
C GLU A 240 17.60 -16.34 3.71
N VAL A 241 17.47 -16.02 5.01
CA VAL A 241 17.65 -17.03 6.06
C VAL A 241 16.57 -18.10 6.03
N LEU A 242 15.33 -17.76 5.70
CA LEU A 242 14.26 -18.72 5.50
C LEU A 242 14.49 -19.59 4.25
N THR A 243 15.12 -19.04 3.21
CA THR A 243 15.51 -19.79 2.01
C THR A 243 16.64 -20.76 2.34
N SER A 244 17.69 -20.30 3.02
CA SER A 244 18.81 -21.12 3.46
C SER A 244 18.37 -22.25 4.42
N ALA A 245 17.34 -22.00 5.23
CA ALA A 245 16.73 -23.00 6.10
C ALA A 245 15.74 -23.94 5.36
N GLY A 246 15.50 -23.77 4.06
CA GLY A 246 14.59 -24.58 3.28
C GLY A 246 13.09 -24.24 3.46
N ALA A 247 12.74 -23.30 4.32
CA ALA A 247 11.33 -22.93 4.57
C ALA A 247 10.66 -22.32 3.35
N ILE A 248 11.37 -21.47 2.60
CA ILE A 248 10.84 -20.82 1.40
C ILE A 248 10.58 -21.82 0.28
N SER A 249 11.41 -22.86 0.13
CA SER A 249 11.22 -23.88 -0.90
C SER A 249 9.89 -24.60 -0.75
N VAL A 250 9.45 -24.87 0.48
CA VAL A 250 8.15 -25.48 0.76
C VAL A 250 7.00 -24.55 0.30
N ILE A 251 7.06 -23.26 0.68
CA ILE A 251 6.05 -22.28 0.26
C ILE A 251 6.03 -22.12 -1.26
N THR A 252 7.21 -22.04 -1.88
CA THR A 252 7.34 -21.94 -3.35
C THR A 252 6.73 -23.15 -4.04
N SER A 253 6.99 -24.36 -3.55
CA SER A 253 6.41 -25.59 -4.11
C SER A 253 4.89 -25.62 -4.02
N MET A 254 4.30 -25.10 -2.94
CA MET A 254 2.85 -24.95 -2.82
C MET A 254 2.28 -23.96 -3.83
N VAL A 255 2.95 -22.81 -4.03
CA VAL A 255 2.55 -21.81 -5.04
C VAL A 255 2.73 -22.36 -6.45
N ASP A 256 3.81 -23.11 -6.72
CA ASP A 256 4.05 -23.79 -8.00
C ASP A 256 2.90 -24.77 -8.32
N ALA A 257 2.50 -25.59 -7.36
CA ALA A 257 1.40 -26.52 -7.53
C ALA A 257 0.08 -25.78 -7.87
N LEU A 258 -0.19 -24.69 -7.16
CA LEU A 258 -1.35 -23.84 -7.40
C LEU A 258 -1.29 -23.21 -8.82
N PHE A 259 -0.13 -22.68 -9.21
CA PHE A 259 0.04 -22.07 -10.54
C PHE A 259 -0.17 -23.07 -11.67
N ARG A 260 0.39 -24.28 -11.54
CA ARG A 260 0.15 -25.36 -12.51
C ARG A 260 -1.33 -25.75 -12.63
N LEU A 261 -2.06 -25.77 -11.50
CA LEU A 261 -3.49 -26.06 -11.49
C LEU A 261 -4.30 -25.03 -12.32
N PHE A 262 -3.88 -23.74 -12.28
CA PHE A 262 -4.52 -22.66 -13.03
C PHE A 262 -3.87 -22.36 -14.40
N GLY A 263 -2.89 -23.15 -14.83
CA GLY A 263 -2.16 -22.92 -16.10
C GLY A 263 -1.27 -21.66 -16.07
N LEU A 264 -0.88 -21.18 -14.89
CA LEU A 264 0.01 -20.03 -14.74
C LEU A 264 1.48 -20.44 -14.75
N PRO A 265 2.40 -19.57 -15.21
CA PRO A 265 3.83 -19.88 -15.25
C PRO A 265 4.43 -20.06 -13.85
N ALA A 266 4.90 -21.25 -13.51
CA ALA A 266 5.53 -21.56 -12.23
C ALA A 266 6.81 -20.71 -11.98
N SER A 267 7.46 -20.21 -13.05
CA SER A 267 8.60 -19.28 -12.92
C SER A 267 8.30 -17.98 -12.16
N LEU A 268 7.02 -17.64 -11.97
CA LEU A 268 6.58 -16.47 -11.20
C LEU A 268 6.29 -16.77 -9.73
N SER A 269 6.36 -18.04 -9.30
CA SER A 269 6.13 -18.38 -7.88
C SER A 269 7.09 -17.67 -6.92
N PRO A 270 8.38 -17.47 -7.24
CA PRO A 270 9.26 -16.67 -6.40
C PRO A 270 8.80 -15.22 -6.25
N ALA A 271 8.19 -14.62 -7.29
CA ALA A 271 7.66 -13.27 -7.22
C ALA A 271 6.49 -13.18 -6.24
N ILE A 272 5.59 -14.14 -6.28
CA ILE A 272 4.45 -14.22 -5.34
C ILE A 272 4.96 -14.48 -3.92
N VAL A 273 5.87 -15.44 -3.73
CA VAL A 273 6.41 -15.77 -2.40
C VAL A 273 7.13 -14.57 -1.79
N ASN A 274 8.02 -13.91 -2.53
CA ASN A 274 8.66 -12.67 -2.07
C ASN A 274 7.62 -11.59 -1.75
N GLY A 275 6.62 -11.44 -2.63
CA GLY A 275 5.55 -10.46 -2.49
C GLY A 275 4.61 -10.73 -1.32
N LEU A 276 4.48 -11.98 -0.86
CA LEU A 276 3.77 -12.29 0.39
C LEU A 276 4.43 -11.59 1.58
N PHE A 277 5.73 -11.49 1.61
CA PHE A 277 6.49 -10.88 2.70
C PHE A 277 6.71 -9.38 2.50
N GLU A 278 7.20 -8.99 1.32
CA GLU A 278 7.57 -7.60 1.06
C GLU A 278 7.31 -7.21 -0.40
N VAL A 279 6.62 -6.09 -0.59
CA VAL A 279 6.12 -5.65 -1.89
C VAL A 279 7.24 -5.39 -2.89
N THR A 280 8.33 -4.73 -2.46
CA THR A 280 9.46 -4.37 -3.34
C THR A 280 10.19 -5.60 -3.87
N LEU A 281 10.44 -6.57 -3.00
CA LEU A 281 11.08 -7.83 -3.37
C LEU A 281 10.22 -8.63 -4.35
N GLY A 282 8.91 -8.66 -4.12
CA GLY A 282 7.96 -9.35 -4.98
C GLY A 282 7.87 -8.74 -6.38
N VAL A 283 7.70 -7.42 -6.48
CA VAL A 283 7.62 -6.75 -7.81
C VAL A 283 8.95 -6.77 -8.54
N LYS A 284 10.08 -6.66 -7.84
CA LYS A 284 11.40 -6.84 -8.44
C LYS A 284 11.57 -8.24 -9.00
N ALA A 285 11.19 -9.28 -8.24
CA ALA A 285 11.24 -10.65 -8.70
C ALA A 285 10.35 -10.88 -9.93
N ALA A 286 9.15 -10.28 -9.97
CA ALA A 286 8.26 -10.34 -11.13
C ALA A 286 8.90 -9.74 -12.39
N GLY A 287 9.49 -8.54 -12.26
CA GLY A 287 10.16 -7.86 -13.38
C GLY A 287 11.45 -8.55 -13.86
N SER A 288 12.13 -9.29 -12.97
CA SER A 288 13.36 -10.00 -13.28
C SER A 288 13.14 -11.45 -13.78
N THR A 289 11.88 -11.93 -13.82
CA THR A 289 11.57 -13.30 -14.23
C THR A 289 11.82 -13.47 -15.73
N THR A 290 12.64 -14.45 -16.09
CA THR A 290 12.88 -14.85 -17.49
C THR A 290 11.97 -16.02 -17.89
N GLY A 291 11.69 -16.15 -19.19
CA GLY A 291 10.89 -17.27 -19.72
C GLY A 291 9.40 -17.20 -19.44
N SER A 292 8.87 -16.07 -18.94
CA SER A 292 7.47 -15.79 -18.78
C SER A 292 7.03 -14.63 -19.68
N GLN A 293 5.80 -14.68 -20.20
CA GLN A 293 5.25 -13.56 -20.95
C GLN A 293 5.04 -12.33 -20.04
N LEU A 294 5.24 -11.15 -20.59
CA LEU A 294 5.17 -9.88 -19.87
C LEU A 294 3.81 -9.66 -19.19
N VAL A 295 2.71 -10.14 -19.79
CA VAL A 295 1.37 -10.08 -19.19
C VAL A 295 1.31 -10.82 -17.85
N HIS A 296 1.92 -11.99 -17.75
CA HIS A 296 1.95 -12.75 -16.51
C HIS A 296 2.83 -12.10 -15.44
N GLN A 297 3.95 -11.52 -15.86
CA GLN A 297 4.82 -10.75 -14.97
C GLN A 297 4.09 -9.52 -14.42
N ALA A 298 3.41 -8.76 -15.29
CA ALA A 298 2.60 -7.60 -14.91
C ALA A 298 1.43 -8.00 -13.99
N ALA A 299 0.77 -9.14 -14.26
CA ALA A 299 -0.31 -9.66 -13.42
C ALA A 299 0.18 -10.06 -12.02
N ALA A 300 1.35 -10.71 -11.93
CA ALA A 300 2.00 -11.01 -10.65
C ALA A 300 2.37 -9.73 -9.90
N ALA A 301 2.94 -8.74 -10.58
CA ALA A 301 3.28 -7.44 -9.98
C ALA A 301 2.02 -6.71 -9.47
N ALA A 302 0.93 -6.71 -10.24
CA ALA A 302 -0.35 -6.11 -9.83
C ALA A 302 -0.94 -6.80 -8.59
N TRP A 303 -0.83 -8.13 -8.50
CA TRP A 303 -1.21 -8.89 -7.32
C TRP A 303 -0.37 -8.48 -6.10
N VAL A 304 0.95 -8.47 -6.25
CA VAL A 304 1.89 -8.11 -5.17
C VAL A 304 1.64 -6.68 -4.66
N LEU A 305 1.51 -5.72 -5.57
CA LEU A 305 1.17 -4.33 -5.23
C LEU A 305 -0.14 -4.23 -4.45
N SER A 306 -1.13 -5.03 -4.83
CA SER A 306 -2.47 -4.98 -4.23
C SER A 306 -2.56 -5.76 -2.91
N TRP A 307 -1.77 -6.81 -2.74
CA TRP A 307 -1.59 -7.50 -1.47
C TRP A 307 -0.79 -6.64 -0.47
N GLY A 308 0.31 -6.01 -0.90
CA GLY A 308 1.15 -5.10 -0.11
C GLY A 308 2.23 -5.78 0.75
N GLY A 309 2.24 -7.10 0.85
CA GLY A 309 3.17 -7.86 1.69
C GLY A 309 2.90 -7.78 3.19
N LEU A 310 3.44 -8.73 3.94
CA LEU A 310 3.35 -8.76 5.41
C LEU A 310 3.95 -7.50 6.04
N SER A 311 4.88 -6.82 5.38
CA SER A 311 5.47 -5.55 5.82
C SER A 311 4.40 -4.45 5.97
N VAL A 312 3.52 -4.30 4.97
CA VAL A 312 2.40 -3.34 5.02
C VAL A 312 1.34 -3.81 6.02
N HIS A 313 1.03 -5.12 6.03
CA HIS A 313 0.08 -5.69 6.98
C HIS A 313 0.48 -5.43 8.43
N ALA A 314 1.77 -5.60 8.77
CA ALA A 314 2.30 -5.31 10.10
C ALA A 314 2.14 -3.82 10.48
N GLN A 315 2.42 -2.91 9.54
CA GLN A 315 2.23 -1.46 9.75
C GLN A 315 0.75 -1.14 10.00
N VAL A 316 -0.16 -1.67 9.19
CA VAL A 316 -1.60 -1.44 9.36
C VAL A 316 -2.10 -2.02 10.69
N VAL A 317 -1.72 -3.26 11.04
CA VAL A 317 -2.04 -3.87 12.35
C VAL A 317 -1.57 -2.98 13.51
N SER A 318 -0.34 -2.47 13.45
CA SER A 318 0.20 -1.58 14.47
C SER A 318 -0.64 -0.30 14.64
N LEU A 319 -1.12 0.28 13.54
CA LEU A 319 -1.97 1.47 13.56
C LEU A 319 -3.37 1.15 14.11
N LEU A 320 -3.98 0.03 13.66
CA LEU A 320 -5.32 -0.37 14.08
C LEU A 320 -5.37 -0.86 15.54
N SER A 321 -4.27 -1.42 16.07
CA SER A 321 -4.21 -1.92 17.45
C SER A 321 -4.49 -0.88 18.52
N ARG A 322 -4.30 0.40 18.19
CA ARG A 322 -4.58 1.56 19.06
C ARG A 322 -6.03 2.04 18.97
N THR A 323 -6.82 1.44 18.10
CA THR A 323 -8.23 1.79 17.84
C THR A 323 -9.13 0.58 18.10
N GLY A 324 -10.45 0.75 18.01
CA GLY A 324 -11.40 -0.34 18.05
C GLY A 324 -11.63 -1.03 16.70
N MET A 325 -10.90 -0.66 15.64
CA MET A 325 -11.05 -1.22 14.29
C MET A 325 -10.45 -2.62 14.18
N ARG A 326 -11.13 -3.49 13.42
CA ARG A 326 -10.75 -4.89 13.21
C ARG A 326 -9.80 -5.02 12.01
N TYR A 327 -8.78 -5.86 12.14
CA TYR A 327 -7.86 -6.18 11.05
C TYR A 327 -8.46 -7.09 9.97
N LYS A 328 -9.35 -8.02 10.36
CA LYS A 328 -9.91 -9.05 9.47
C LYS A 328 -10.54 -8.49 8.16
N PRO A 329 -11.35 -7.40 8.19
CA PRO A 329 -11.89 -6.82 6.97
C PRO A 329 -10.82 -6.33 5.99
N PHE A 330 -9.75 -5.74 6.52
CA PHE A 330 -8.60 -5.32 5.73
C PHE A 330 -7.90 -6.51 5.07
N LEU A 331 -7.59 -7.58 5.84
CA LEU A 331 -6.97 -8.79 5.31
C LEU A 331 -7.76 -9.38 4.14
N ILE A 332 -9.07 -9.54 4.31
CA ILE A 332 -9.95 -10.08 3.26
C ILE A 332 -9.96 -9.15 2.04
N ALA A 333 -10.05 -7.84 2.26
CA ALA A 333 -10.03 -6.85 1.19
C ALA A 333 -8.71 -6.90 0.39
N ARG A 334 -7.56 -7.12 1.03
CA ARG A 334 -6.27 -7.25 0.32
C ARG A 334 -6.20 -8.49 -0.54
N LEU A 335 -6.68 -9.64 -0.05
CA LEU A 335 -6.74 -10.86 -0.84
C LEU A 335 -7.63 -10.68 -2.09
N ILE A 336 -8.81 -10.10 -1.90
CA ILE A 336 -9.74 -9.82 -3.01
C ILE A 336 -9.13 -8.79 -3.97
N HIS A 337 -8.47 -7.74 -3.45
CA HIS A 337 -7.83 -6.73 -4.28
C HIS A 337 -6.73 -7.33 -5.16
N GLY A 338 -5.87 -8.18 -4.59
CA GLY A 338 -4.85 -8.88 -5.36
C GLY A 338 -5.44 -9.68 -6.52
N ALA A 339 -6.51 -10.45 -6.26
CA ALA A 339 -7.20 -11.22 -7.29
C ALA A 339 -7.85 -10.33 -8.36
N ILE A 340 -8.52 -9.24 -7.96
CA ILE A 340 -9.12 -8.27 -8.88
C ILE A 340 -8.05 -7.59 -9.75
N ALA A 341 -6.96 -7.11 -9.14
CA ALA A 341 -5.90 -6.42 -9.88
C ALA A 341 -5.22 -7.35 -10.91
N MET A 342 -4.93 -8.59 -10.51
CA MET A 342 -4.41 -9.61 -11.43
C MET A 342 -5.38 -9.85 -12.60
N LEU A 343 -6.66 -10.04 -12.32
CA LEU A 343 -7.69 -10.24 -13.34
C LEU A 343 -7.82 -9.02 -14.27
N LEU A 344 -7.78 -7.80 -13.73
CA LEU A 344 -7.84 -6.58 -14.53
C LEU A 344 -6.65 -6.45 -15.48
N VAL A 345 -5.44 -6.87 -15.08
CA VAL A 345 -4.30 -6.91 -16.02
C VAL A 345 -4.62 -7.79 -17.21
N TYR A 346 -5.11 -9.03 -17.01
CA TYR A 346 -5.45 -9.92 -18.11
C TYR A 346 -6.58 -9.37 -19.00
N LEU A 347 -7.63 -8.82 -18.40
CA LEU A 347 -8.78 -8.29 -19.13
C LEU A 347 -8.44 -7.03 -19.95
N LEU A 348 -7.56 -6.19 -19.44
CA LEU A 348 -7.22 -4.90 -20.05
C LEU A 348 -5.94 -4.95 -20.89
N TRP A 349 -5.25 -6.10 -20.95
CA TRP A 349 -3.95 -6.21 -21.61
C TRP A 349 -3.98 -5.80 -23.09
N GLY A 350 -5.00 -6.21 -23.81
CA GLY A 350 -5.14 -5.87 -25.24
C GLY A 350 -5.40 -4.37 -25.53
N TRP A 351 -5.76 -3.58 -24.49
CA TRP A 351 -6.08 -2.16 -24.65
C TRP A 351 -5.05 -1.23 -24.01
N LEU A 352 -4.50 -1.65 -22.87
CA LEU A 352 -3.63 -0.83 -22.02
C LEU A 352 -2.24 -1.44 -21.82
N GLY A 353 -2.03 -2.67 -22.26
CA GLY A 353 -0.73 -3.32 -22.24
C GLY A 353 0.23 -2.73 -23.28
N PRO A 354 1.55 -2.95 -23.10
CA PRO A 354 2.52 -2.59 -24.13
C PRO A 354 2.12 -3.24 -25.46
N GLY A 355 2.08 -2.44 -26.54
CA GLY A 355 1.88 -2.98 -27.88
C GLY A 355 2.94 -4.04 -28.20
N ILE A 356 2.52 -5.09 -28.90
CA ILE A 356 3.38 -6.16 -29.43
C ILE A 356 4.29 -5.57 -30.51
#